data_294ffc0df50d8d6349cdfb2faaa5b0b1
#
_entry.id   294ffc0df50d8d6349cdfb2faaa5b0b1
#
_cell.length_a   1.000
_cell.length_b   1.000
_cell.length_c   1.000
_cell.angle_alpha   90.00
_cell.angle_beta   90.00
_cell.angle_gamma   90.00
#
_symmetry.space_group_name_H-M   'P 1'
#
loop_
_entity.id
_entity.type
_entity.pdbx_description
1 polymer ?
#
loop_
_entity_poly.entity_id
_entity_poly.type
_entity_poly.pdbx_seq_one_letter_code
_entity_poly.pdbx_strand_id
1 'polypeptide(L)'
;MKRTAEPTVIKTVSVSLLGGFALELDGVSLSDDINRSLKLWSVLAYLILHRDRPVPQSEFIETFWPDDNSSNPVNALKTLLYRIRSMLEPLFGELQPILAQRGAYLWNPAVGCDLDTDRFEALCAQASDESLSSESRMDLYRSALSLYQGDLLPKLDHQMWLIPLSVRYHGLYLSAVKAQA
;
A
#
# COMPACT_ATOMS: atom_id res chain seq x y z
N MET A 1 0.53 -23.19 -25.22
CA MET A 1 0.36 -22.50 -23.93
C MET A 1 1.68 -21.84 -23.55
N LYS A 2 1.81 -20.52 -23.75
CA LYS A 2 2.98 -19.78 -23.25
C LYS A 2 2.82 -19.65 -21.73
N ARG A 3 3.65 -20.35 -20.96
CA ARG A 3 3.86 -20.03 -19.54
C ARG A 3 4.42 -18.60 -19.50
N THR A 4 3.61 -17.65 -19.05
CA THR A 4 4.08 -16.34 -18.67
C THR A 4 5.00 -16.58 -17.47
N ALA A 5 6.30 -16.42 -17.66
CA ALA A 5 7.25 -16.52 -16.56
C ALA A 5 6.86 -15.44 -15.53
N GLU A 6 6.70 -15.84 -14.28
CA GLU A 6 6.50 -14.88 -13.19
C GLU A 6 7.69 -13.92 -13.17
N PRO A 7 7.48 -12.61 -13.00
CA PRO A 7 8.56 -11.66 -12.96
C PRO A 7 9.48 -11.99 -11.77
N THR A 8 10.78 -12.06 -12.03
CA THR A 8 11.77 -12.29 -10.97
C THR A 8 11.83 -11.05 -10.08
N VAL A 9 11.53 -11.19 -8.79
CA VAL A 9 11.67 -10.12 -7.79
C VAL A 9 13.15 -9.84 -7.57
N ILE A 10 13.56 -8.59 -7.78
CA ILE A 10 14.96 -8.12 -7.61
C ILE A 10 15.18 -7.59 -6.20
N LYS A 11 14.20 -6.81 -5.68
CA LYS A 11 14.23 -6.21 -4.34
C LYS A 11 12.83 -6.26 -3.72
N THR A 12 12.78 -6.35 -2.40
CA THR A 12 11.53 -6.30 -1.64
C THR A 12 11.59 -5.13 -0.67
N VAL A 13 10.66 -4.18 -0.82
CA VAL A 13 10.50 -3.04 0.09
C VAL A 13 9.52 -3.39 1.19
N SER A 14 9.87 -3.06 2.43
CA SER A 14 8.92 -3.11 3.55
C SER A 14 8.04 -1.86 3.53
N VAL A 15 6.73 -2.06 3.62
CA VAL A 15 5.74 -0.98 3.58
C VAL A 15 4.87 -1.05 4.82
N SER A 16 4.88 0.02 5.60
CA SER A 16 3.99 0.20 6.74
C SER A 16 2.85 1.13 6.35
N LEU A 17 1.62 0.71 6.58
CA LEU A 17 0.40 1.44 6.29
C LEU A 17 -0.52 1.58 7.52
N LEU A 18 -0.35 0.70 8.53
CA LEU A 18 -1.14 0.69 9.75
C LEU A 18 -0.53 1.62 10.80
N GLY A 19 -1.12 2.80 10.97
CA GLY A 19 -0.67 3.84 11.90
C GLY A 19 0.23 4.92 11.27
N GLY A 20 0.55 4.80 10.00
CA GLY A 20 1.38 5.76 9.25
C GLY A 20 1.76 5.21 7.90
N PHE A 21 2.47 6.00 7.08
CA PHE A 21 2.97 5.54 5.80
C PHE A 21 4.51 5.61 5.78
N ALA A 22 5.14 4.47 5.70
CA ALA A 22 6.60 4.38 5.61
C ALA A 22 7.02 3.26 4.66
N LEU A 23 8.14 3.48 3.97
CA LEU A 23 8.83 2.48 3.16
C LEU A 23 10.25 2.32 3.69
N GLU A 24 10.74 1.10 3.75
CA GLU A 24 12.11 0.80 4.16
C GLU A 24 12.73 -0.22 3.20
N LEU A 25 13.95 0.09 2.74
CA LEU A 25 14.73 -0.78 1.89
C LEU A 25 16.23 -0.58 2.17
N ASP A 26 16.94 -1.67 2.42
CA ASP A 26 18.39 -1.68 2.64
C ASP A 26 18.87 -0.66 3.72
N GLY A 27 18.07 -0.49 4.80
CA GLY A 27 18.37 0.43 5.89
C GLY A 27 18.04 1.91 5.62
N VAL A 28 17.50 2.23 4.45
CA VAL A 28 16.96 3.56 4.12
C VAL A 28 15.46 3.57 4.35
N SER A 29 14.96 4.57 5.06
CA SER A 29 13.55 4.73 5.38
C SER A 29 13.01 6.04 4.85
N LEU A 30 11.80 6.01 4.29
CA LEU A 30 11.01 7.16 3.90
C LEU A 30 9.64 7.08 4.58
N SER A 31 9.17 8.20 5.13
CA SER A 31 7.83 8.27 5.71
C SER A 31 7.06 9.50 5.24
N ASP A 32 5.76 9.51 5.50
CA ASP A 32 4.89 10.64 5.17
C ASP A 32 5.12 11.89 6.03
N ASP A 33 6.14 11.86 6.91
CA ASP A 33 6.59 13.03 7.66
C ASP A 33 7.56 13.92 6.86
N ILE A 34 8.16 13.42 5.78
CA ILE A 34 9.16 14.16 5.01
C ILE A 34 8.59 15.29 4.14
N ASN A 35 7.30 15.22 3.81
CA ASN A 35 6.61 16.33 3.12
C ASN A 35 5.11 16.30 3.41
N ARG A 36 4.42 17.41 3.11
CA ARG A 36 3.00 17.60 3.40
C ARG A 36 2.08 17.35 2.19
N SER A 37 2.59 16.82 1.10
CA SER A 37 1.79 16.58 -0.10
C SER A 37 0.91 15.34 0.06
N LEU A 38 -0.29 15.50 0.62
CA LEU A 38 -1.25 14.41 0.82
C LEU A 38 -1.59 13.71 -0.49
N LYS A 39 -1.71 14.47 -1.59
CA LYS A 39 -2.00 13.88 -2.90
C LYS A 39 -0.86 12.99 -3.40
N LEU A 40 0.40 13.38 -3.17
CA LEU A 40 1.57 12.56 -3.51
C LEU A 40 1.53 11.21 -2.77
N TRP A 41 1.33 11.24 -1.46
CA TRP A 41 1.23 10.05 -0.64
C TRP A 41 0.02 9.19 -0.98
N SER A 42 -1.13 9.83 -1.28
CA SER A 42 -2.33 9.14 -1.74
C SER A 42 -2.12 8.36 -3.04
N VAL A 43 -1.51 8.97 -4.05
CA VAL A 43 -1.24 8.33 -5.34
C VAL A 43 -0.23 7.19 -5.17
N LEU A 44 0.81 7.38 -4.36
CA LEU A 44 1.77 6.32 -4.07
C LEU A 44 1.12 5.13 -3.33
N ALA A 45 0.31 5.41 -2.31
CA ALA A 45 -0.44 4.38 -1.60
C ALA A 45 -1.38 3.61 -2.54
N TYR A 46 -2.07 4.32 -3.42
CA TYR A 46 -2.97 3.72 -4.42
C TYR A 46 -2.22 2.75 -5.34
N LEU A 47 -1.06 3.14 -5.85
CA LEU A 47 -0.20 2.30 -6.68
C LEU A 47 0.25 1.03 -5.94
N ILE A 48 0.69 1.16 -4.71
CA ILE A 48 1.15 0.03 -3.89
C ILE A 48 0.00 -0.93 -3.56
N LEU A 49 -1.15 -0.40 -3.18
CA LEU A 49 -2.33 -1.20 -2.85
C LEU A 49 -2.95 -1.89 -4.08
N HIS A 50 -2.72 -1.36 -5.28
CA HIS A 50 -3.15 -1.95 -6.56
C HIS A 50 -1.98 -2.50 -7.39
N ARG A 51 -0.89 -2.90 -6.73
CA ARG A 51 0.35 -3.35 -7.38
C ARG A 51 0.23 -4.60 -8.24
N ASP A 52 -0.87 -5.31 -8.14
CA ASP A 52 -1.19 -6.53 -8.88
C ASP A 52 -1.69 -6.28 -10.32
N ARG A 53 -1.95 -5.01 -10.66
CA ARG A 53 -2.48 -4.63 -11.98
C ARG A 53 -1.96 -3.27 -12.44
N PRO A 54 -1.95 -3.00 -13.77
CA PRO A 54 -1.84 -1.65 -14.28
C PRO A 54 -3.06 -0.81 -13.87
N VAL A 55 -2.82 0.43 -13.47
CA VAL A 55 -3.86 1.41 -13.16
C VAL A 55 -3.97 2.39 -14.33
N PRO A 56 -5.12 2.45 -15.04
CA PRO A 56 -5.31 3.40 -16.14
C PRO A 56 -5.15 4.84 -15.69
N GLN A 57 -4.60 5.68 -16.55
CA GLN A 57 -4.48 7.12 -16.31
C GLN A 57 -5.83 7.77 -15.98
N SER A 58 -6.92 7.33 -16.67
CA SER A 58 -8.28 7.80 -16.40
C SER A 58 -8.73 7.50 -14.97
N GLU A 59 -8.39 6.32 -14.45
CA GLU A 59 -8.73 5.93 -13.06
C GLU A 59 -8.05 6.85 -12.04
N PHE A 60 -6.79 7.22 -12.25
CA PHE A 60 -6.11 8.21 -11.41
C PHE A 60 -6.79 9.58 -11.46
N ILE A 61 -7.18 10.04 -12.65
CA ILE A 61 -7.82 11.33 -12.81
C ILE A 61 -9.19 11.35 -12.13
N GLU A 62 -9.99 10.33 -12.34
CA GLU A 62 -11.31 10.19 -11.70
C GLU A 62 -11.21 10.12 -10.17
N THR A 63 -10.19 9.44 -9.65
CA THR A 63 -10.01 9.24 -8.21
C THR A 63 -9.45 10.48 -7.52
N PHE A 64 -8.45 11.16 -8.13
CA PHE A 64 -7.68 12.21 -7.45
C PHE A 64 -7.97 13.63 -7.96
N TRP A 65 -8.65 13.76 -9.09
CA TRP A 65 -9.09 15.05 -9.67
C TRP A 65 -10.55 15.00 -10.15
N PRO A 66 -11.52 14.49 -9.33
CA PRO A 66 -12.89 14.25 -9.79
C PRO A 66 -13.61 15.54 -10.19
N ASP A 67 -13.35 16.66 -9.49
CA ASP A 67 -14.00 17.93 -9.67
C ASP A 67 -13.02 19.00 -10.20
N ASP A 68 -11.91 18.55 -10.79
CA ASP A 68 -10.88 19.48 -11.21
C ASP A 68 -11.26 20.20 -12.51
N ASN A 69 -11.56 21.49 -12.37
CA ASN A 69 -11.67 22.43 -13.49
C ASN A 69 -10.28 22.84 -14.04
N SER A 70 -9.20 22.19 -13.59
CA SER A 70 -7.87 22.44 -14.11
C SER A 70 -7.83 22.06 -15.60
N SER A 71 -7.16 22.88 -16.38
CA SER A 71 -7.09 22.70 -17.82
C SER A 71 -6.33 21.45 -18.27
N ASN A 72 -5.61 20.75 -17.35
CA ASN A 72 -4.77 19.61 -17.70
C ASN A 72 -4.46 18.67 -16.53
N PRO A 73 -5.42 17.83 -16.09
CA PRO A 73 -5.19 16.85 -15.02
C PRO A 73 -4.18 15.76 -15.42
N VAL A 74 -4.06 15.44 -16.69
CA VAL A 74 -3.06 14.50 -17.22
C VAL A 74 -1.64 14.99 -16.92
N ASN A 75 -1.38 16.27 -17.17
CA ASN A 75 -0.08 16.85 -16.88
C ASN A 75 0.19 16.95 -15.37
N ALA A 76 -0.84 17.25 -14.58
CA ALA A 76 -0.75 17.25 -13.12
C ALA A 76 -0.36 15.87 -12.58
N LEU A 77 -0.96 14.80 -13.11
CA LEU A 77 -0.60 13.42 -12.76
C LEU A 77 0.85 13.09 -13.14
N LYS A 78 1.27 13.43 -14.36
CA LYS A 78 2.66 13.22 -14.81
C LYS A 78 3.68 13.92 -13.91
N THR A 79 3.40 15.16 -13.55
CA THR A 79 4.24 15.95 -12.64
C THR A 79 4.30 15.31 -11.25
N LEU A 80 3.17 14.84 -10.75
CA LEU A 80 3.10 14.17 -9.45
C LEU A 80 3.89 12.85 -9.45
N LEU A 81 3.77 12.04 -10.50
CA LEU A 81 4.52 10.79 -10.64
C LEU A 81 6.03 11.04 -10.78
N TYR A 82 6.44 12.10 -11.46
CA TYR A 82 7.83 12.51 -11.48
C TYR A 82 8.35 12.84 -10.08
N ARG A 83 7.60 13.60 -9.30
CA ARG A 83 7.94 13.92 -7.90
C ARG A 83 8.00 12.66 -7.01
N ILE A 84 7.08 11.72 -7.19
CA ILE A 84 7.10 10.45 -6.48
C ILE A 84 8.37 9.66 -6.82
N ARG A 85 8.71 9.53 -8.09
CA ARG A 85 9.94 8.85 -8.54
C ARG A 85 11.19 9.49 -7.94
N SER A 86 11.27 10.81 -7.95
CA SER A 86 12.40 11.54 -7.35
C SER A 86 12.50 11.29 -5.84
N MET A 87 11.37 11.26 -5.15
CA MET A 87 11.32 10.96 -3.72
C MET A 87 11.76 9.52 -3.41
N LEU A 88 11.47 8.57 -4.29
CA LEU A 88 11.82 7.16 -4.12
C LEU A 88 13.26 6.82 -4.55
N GLU A 89 13.95 7.71 -5.23
CA GLU A 89 15.32 7.48 -5.72
C GLU A 89 16.32 7.05 -4.62
N PRO A 90 16.30 7.62 -3.41
CA PRO A 90 17.19 7.17 -2.33
C PRO A 90 16.99 5.70 -1.92
N LEU A 91 15.78 5.16 -2.11
CA LEU A 91 15.46 3.76 -1.82
C LEU A 91 15.85 2.81 -2.96
N PHE A 92 15.56 3.19 -4.19
CA PHE A 92 15.59 2.27 -5.33
C PHE A 92 16.78 2.50 -6.28
N GLY A 93 17.43 3.67 -6.21
CA GLY A 93 18.50 4.04 -7.13
C GLY A 93 18.02 4.01 -8.59
N GLU A 94 18.67 3.26 -9.43
CA GLU A 94 18.31 3.11 -10.85
C GLU A 94 17.13 2.19 -11.12
N LEU A 95 16.72 1.38 -10.13
CA LEU A 95 15.55 0.52 -10.25
C LEU A 95 14.27 1.37 -10.24
N GLN A 96 13.51 1.32 -11.32
CA GLN A 96 12.26 2.07 -11.46
C GLN A 96 11.11 1.35 -10.74
N PRO A 97 10.59 1.87 -9.61
CA PRO A 97 9.49 1.22 -8.90
C PRO A 97 8.12 1.45 -9.59
N ILE A 98 8.00 2.48 -10.41
CA ILE A 98 6.76 2.82 -11.13
C ILE A 98 7.03 2.81 -12.63
N LEU A 99 6.33 1.93 -13.33
CA LEU A 99 6.43 1.80 -14.78
C LEU A 99 5.24 2.48 -15.48
N ALA A 100 5.49 3.01 -16.68
CA ALA A 100 4.45 3.51 -17.57
C ALA A 100 4.22 2.50 -18.70
N GLN A 101 2.97 2.13 -18.97
CA GLN A 101 2.61 1.14 -19.98
C GLN A 101 1.27 1.48 -20.63
N ARG A 102 1.31 1.86 -21.91
CA ARG A 102 0.10 2.03 -22.76
C ARG A 102 -1.05 2.82 -22.10
N GLY A 103 -0.77 4.01 -21.55
CA GLY A 103 -1.78 4.85 -20.91
C GLY A 103 -2.18 4.40 -19.51
N ALA A 104 -1.36 3.58 -18.89
CA ALA A 104 -1.49 3.13 -17.51
C ALA A 104 -0.16 3.25 -16.77
N TYR A 105 -0.23 3.22 -15.45
CA TYR A 105 0.92 3.13 -14.56
C TYR A 105 0.79 1.91 -13.68
N LEU A 106 1.90 1.27 -13.36
CA LEU A 106 1.91 0.10 -12.49
C LEU A 106 3.13 0.12 -11.57
N TRP A 107 2.96 -0.49 -10.42
CA TRP A 107 4.09 -0.84 -9.57
C TRP A 107 4.91 -1.91 -10.28
N ASN A 108 6.23 -1.71 -10.33
CA ASN A 108 7.11 -2.64 -11.02
C ASN A 108 7.07 -4.04 -10.36
N PRO A 109 6.66 -5.09 -11.09
CA PRO A 109 6.62 -6.44 -10.52
C PRO A 109 7.96 -6.99 -10.03
N ALA A 110 9.07 -6.41 -10.50
CA ALA A 110 10.41 -6.74 -10.01
C ALA A 110 10.70 -6.17 -8.61
N VAL A 111 9.84 -5.28 -8.11
CA VAL A 111 9.89 -4.72 -6.76
C VAL A 111 8.81 -5.38 -5.91
N GLY A 112 9.20 -6.37 -5.11
CA GLY A 112 8.31 -6.99 -4.13
C GLY A 112 7.94 -5.99 -3.03
N CYS A 113 6.73 -6.14 -2.48
CA CYS A 113 6.25 -5.35 -1.35
C CYS A 113 5.89 -6.28 -0.20
N ASP A 114 6.50 -6.05 0.95
CA ASP A 114 6.11 -6.67 2.21
C ASP A 114 5.27 -5.66 3.02
N LEU A 115 3.94 -5.77 2.89
CA LEU A 115 2.99 -4.87 3.53
C LEU A 115 2.58 -5.39 4.91
N ASP A 116 2.58 -4.51 5.91
CA ASP A 116 2.03 -4.82 7.23
C ASP A 116 0.54 -5.17 7.18
N THR A 117 -0.22 -4.58 6.27
CA THR A 117 -1.63 -4.92 6.01
C THR A 117 -1.82 -6.36 5.54
N ASP A 118 -0.99 -6.83 4.61
CA ASP A 118 -1.06 -8.21 4.10
C ASP A 118 -0.71 -9.21 5.21
N ARG A 119 0.33 -8.93 5.99
CA ARG A 119 0.74 -9.76 7.12
C ARG A 119 -0.33 -9.79 8.21
N PHE A 120 -0.90 -8.63 8.54
CA PHE A 120 -1.98 -8.53 9.51
C PHE A 120 -3.20 -9.36 9.09
N GLU A 121 -3.63 -9.22 7.85
CA GLU A 121 -4.76 -9.97 7.29
C GLU A 121 -4.50 -11.48 7.28
N ALA A 122 -3.31 -11.89 6.86
CA ALA A 122 -2.92 -13.31 6.85
C ALA A 122 -2.91 -13.93 8.26
N LEU A 123 -2.39 -13.21 9.25
CA LEU A 123 -2.38 -13.67 10.64
C LEU A 123 -3.80 -13.79 11.21
N CYS A 124 -4.66 -12.82 10.94
CA CYS A 124 -6.08 -12.88 11.34
C CYS A 124 -6.80 -14.07 10.69
N ALA A 125 -6.54 -14.32 9.41
CA ALA A 125 -7.12 -15.46 8.69
C ALA A 125 -6.65 -16.80 9.26
N GLN A 126 -5.34 -16.93 9.54
CA GLN A 126 -4.80 -18.13 10.19
C GLN A 126 -5.36 -18.34 11.62
N ALA A 127 -5.49 -17.25 12.39
CA ALA A 127 -6.02 -17.31 13.75
C ALA A 127 -7.51 -17.72 13.79
N SER A 128 -8.25 -17.53 12.72
CA SER A 128 -9.65 -17.93 12.61
C SER A 128 -9.84 -19.42 12.27
N ASP A 129 -8.75 -20.16 12.00
CA ASP A 129 -8.79 -21.61 11.74
C ASP A 129 -9.12 -22.38 13.03
N GLU A 130 -10.33 -22.92 13.11
CA GLU A 130 -10.83 -23.68 14.26
C GLU A 130 -10.12 -25.02 14.48
N SER A 131 -9.35 -25.51 13.51
CA SER A 131 -8.55 -26.72 13.64
C SER A 131 -7.32 -26.51 14.53
N LEU A 132 -6.89 -25.29 14.74
CA LEU A 132 -5.77 -24.93 15.62
C LEU A 132 -6.19 -24.93 17.10
N SER A 133 -5.21 -25.19 17.97
CA SER A 133 -5.43 -25.05 19.42
C SER A 133 -5.77 -23.59 19.79
N SER A 134 -6.52 -23.40 20.87
CA SER A 134 -6.83 -22.08 21.38
C SER A 134 -5.57 -21.25 21.66
N GLU A 135 -4.53 -21.87 22.20
CA GLU A 135 -3.24 -21.22 22.47
C GLU A 135 -2.58 -20.72 21.17
N SER A 136 -2.49 -21.57 20.15
CA SER A 136 -1.94 -21.19 18.84
C SER A 136 -2.71 -20.05 18.20
N ARG A 137 -4.04 -20.07 18.27
CA ARG A 137 -4.90 -19.02 17.75
C ARG A 137 -4.68 -17.69 18.49
N MET A 138 -4.55 -17.73 19.81
CA MET A 138 -4.27 -16.54 20.62
C MET A 138 -2.89 -15.93 20.28
N ASP A 139 -1.87 -16.75 20.06
CA ASP A 139 -0.55 -16.27 19.65
C ASP A 139 -0.57 -15.60 18.28
N LEU A 140 -1.32 -16.16 17.33
CA LEU A 140 -1.52 -15.54 16.02
C LEU A 140 -2.25 -14.19 16.12
N TYR A 141 -3.31 -14.09 16.92
CA TYR A 141 -3.99 -12.81 17.14
C TYR A 141 -3.07 -11.79 17.82
N ARG A 142 -2.27 -12.22 18.81
CA ARG A 142 -1.30 -11.34 19.46
C ARG A 142 -0.27 -10.80 18.45
N SER A 143 0.23 -11.67 17.58
CA SER A 143 1.14 -11.29 16.51
C SER A 143 0.49 -10.32 15.52
N ALA A 144 -0.76 -10.57 15.12
CA ALA A 144 -1.52 -9.66 14.27
C ALA A 144 -1.68 -8.28 14.92
N LEU A 145 -2.13 -8.25 16.17
CA LEU A 145 -2.35 -7.00 16.91
C LEU A 145 -1.06 -6.18 17.09
N SER A 146 0.10 -6.83 17.17
CA SER A 146 1.38 -6.13 17.24
C SER A 146 1.73 -5.36 15.97
N LEU A 147 1.16 -5.73 14.82
CA LEU A 147 1.33 -5.01 13.55
C LEU A 147 0.41 -3.80 13.43
N TYR A 148 -0.71 -3.79 14.16
CA TYR A 148 -1.71 -2.72 14.09
C TYR A 148 -1.31 -1.56 15.01
N GLN A 149 -0.48 -0.65 14.49
CA GLN A 149 0.01 0.51 15.24
C GLN A 149 -0.96 1.70 15.23
N GLY A 150 -2.03 1.61 14.47
CA GLY A 150 -3.07 2.62 14.31
C GLY A 150 -3.89 2.34 13.05
N ASP A 151 -4.83 3.19 12.76
CA ASP A 151 -5.69 3.05 11.59
C ASP A 151 -4.91 3.12 10.27
N LEU A 152 -5.49 2.57 9.22
CA LEU A 152 -4.91 2.56 7.89
C LEU A 152 -4.68 3.99 7.39
N LEU A 153 -3.43 4.33 7.10
CA LEU A 153 -3.03 5.61 6.50
C LEU A 153 -3.73 6.82 7.15
N PRO A 154 -3.51 7.09 8.45
CA PRO A 154 -4.33 8.03 9.21
C PRO A 154 -4.28 9.47 8.67
N LYS A 155 -3.21 9.89 8.00
CA LYS A 155 -3.13 11.21 7.35
C LYS A 155 -3.96 11.32 6.07
N LEU A 156 -4.43 10.18 5.52
CA LEU A 156 -5.22 10.08 4.29
C LEU A 156 -6.68 9.67 4.56
N ASP A 157 -7.14 9.68 5.77
CA ASP A 157 -8.44 9.17 6.22
C ASP A 157 -9.65 9.84 5.54
N HIS A 158 -9.48 11.07 5.03
CA HIS A 158 -10.48 11.82 4.27
C HIS A 158 -10.61 11.40 2.79
N GLN A 159 -9.72 10.53 2.30
CA GLN A 159 -9.76 10.07 0.91
C GLN A 159 -10.88 9.04 0.70
N MET A 160 -11.82 9.34 -0.19
CA MET A 160 -12.99 8.50 -0.45
C MET A 160 -12.62 7.06 -0.86
N TRP A 161 -11.59 6.91 -1.67
CA TRP A 161 -11.13 5.60 -2.14
C TRP A 161 -10.58 4.71 -1.03
N LEU A 162 -10.10 5.33 0.07
CA LEU A 162 -9.50 4.63 1.21
C LEU A 162 -10.55 4.14 2.22
N ILE A 163 -11.71 4.76 2.29
CA ILE A 163 -12.74 4.48 3.31
C ILE A 163 -13.09 3.00 3.40
N PRO A 164 -13.41 2.27 2.30
CA PRO A 164 -13.74 0.84 2.40
C PRO A 164 -12.63 -0.01 2.99
N LEU A 165 -11.37 0.29 2.65
CA LEU A 165 -10.21 -0.41 3.20
C LEU A 165 -10.01 -0.11 4.68
N SER A 166 -10.14 1.16 5.08
CA SER A 166 -10.05 1.57 6.49
C SER A 166 -11.11 0.87 7.35
N VAL A 167 -12.34 0.80 6.89
CA VAL A 167 -13.43 0.08 7.57
C VAL A 167 -13.11 -1.41 7.69
N ARG A 168 -12.58 -2.02 6.63
CA ARG A 168 -12.21 -3.44 6.63
C ARG A 168 -11.12 -3.74 7.67
N TYR A 169 -10.01 -3.01 7.63
CA TYR A 169 -8.89 -3.26 8.56
C TYR A 169 -9.25 -2.95 10.01
N HIS A 170 -10.02 -1.89 10.24
CA HIS A 170 -10.53 -1.58 11.58
C HIS A 170 -11.47 -2.68 12.11
N GLY A 171 -12.33 -3.21 11.25
CA GLY A 171 -13.20 -4.35 11.58
C GLY A 171 -12.42 -5.62 11.94
N LEU A 172 -11.37 -5.95 11.19
CA LEU A 172 -10.47 -7.07 11.51
C LEU A 172 -9.76 -6.85 12.85
N TYR A 173 -9.27 -5.65 13.10
CA TYR A 173 -8.66 -5.27 14.38
C TYR A 173 -9.61 -5.50 15.56
N LEU A 174 -10.84 -4.99 15.48
CA LEU A 174 -11.83 -5.18 16.54
C LEU A 174 -12.17 -6.66 16.76
N SER A 175 -12.23 -7.45 15.69
CA SER A 175 -12.47 -8.88 15.79
C SER A 175 -11.31 -9.61 16.48
N ALA A 176 -10.08 -9.25 16.14
CA ALA A 176 -8.88 -9.80 16.79
C ALA A 176 -8.80 -9.44 18.27
N VAL A 177 -9.12 -8.20 18.63
CA VAL A 177 -9.19 -7.76 20.04
C VAL A 177 -10.23 -8.56 20.82
N LYS A 178 -11.42 -8.74 20.27
CA LYS A 178 -12.49 -9.54 20.91
C LYS A 178 -12.09 -11.01 21.08
N ALA A 179 -11.38 -11.57 20.13
CA ALA A 179 -10.93 -12.96 20.19
C ALA A 179 -9.86 -13.19 21.26
N GLN A 180 -9.13 -12.15 21.67
CA GLN A 180 -8.16 -12.21 22.78
C GLN A 180 -8.76 -11.94 24.16
N ALA A 181 -9.94 -11.36 24.21
CA ALA A 181 -10.61 -11.10 25.47
C ALA A 181 -11.25 -12.36 26.03
#